data_ed1ea6aa86cc9d2fec7615e79faa861d
#
_entry.id   ed1ea6aa86cc9d2fec7615e79faa861d
#
_cell.length_a   1.000
_cell.length_b   1.000
_cell.length_c   1.000
_cell.angle_alpha   90.00
_cell.angle_beta   90.00
_cell.angle_gamma   90.00
#
_symmetry.space_group_name_H-M   'P 1'
#
loop_
_entity.id
_entity.type
_entity.pdbx_description
1 polymer ?
#
loop_
_entity_poly.entity_id
_entity_poly.type
_entity_poly.pdbx_seq_one_letter_code
_entity_poly.pdbx_strand_id
1 'polypeptide(L)'
;MHTHARKIVQGFVHGQLSLIHAARRELWCAAVGAVMGGHWLSLSRLARALMGQGTQKAALKRVDRLMGNPRIGQEARVACAALLRTLCRGGQPLVIAVDWSEVAPGGVFVELRASAMRSGMGRGLTIYQQVYPESKLGNARAQRALLKTLHRWMPAGVQVIIITDAGFRRPWFTQVERLGWSWIGRIRAGVCVSREGTHWEQA
;
A
#
# COMPACT_ATOMS: atom_id res chain seq x y z
N MET A 1 -0.18 20.45 17.97
CA MET A 1 -0.68 19.23 17.30
C MET A 1 0.41 18.36 16.68
N HIS A 2 1.49 18.93 16.14
CA HIS A 2 2.57 18.15 15.49
C HIS A 2 3.38 17.22 16.41
N THR A 3 3.54 17.56 17.68
CA THR A 3 4.38 16.79 18.63
C THR A 3 3.80 15.40 18.94
N HIS A 4 2.48 15.28 19.07
CA HIS A 4 1.81 14.00 19.36
C HIS A 4 1.86 13.06 18.16
N ALA A 5 1.52 13.55 16.98
CA ALA A 5 1.58 12.76 15.73
C ALA A 5 3.01 12.26 15.44
N ARG A 6 4.03 13.11 15.68
CA ARG A 6 5.44 12.72 15.55
C ARG A 6 5.82 11.59 16.52
N LYS A 7 5.35 11.64 17.78
CA LYS A 7 5.58 10.55 18.75
C LYS A 7 4.94 9.23 18.30
N ILE A 8 3.72 9.27 17.73
CA ILE A 8 3.07 8.07 17.18
C ILE A 8 3.90 7.47 16.05
N VAL A 9 4.35 8.28 15.10
CA VAL A 9 5.20 7.80 13.98
C VAL A 9 6.52 7.23 14.52
N GLN A 10 7.17 7.90 15.43
CA GLN A 10 8.39 7.39 16.07
C GLN A 10 8.14 6.06 16.78
N GLY A 11 7.09 5.98 17.59
CA GLY A 11 6.71 4.74 18.27
C GLY A 11 6.45 3.58 17.31
N PHE A 12 5.75 3.83 16.20
CA PHE A 12 5.53 2.83 15.15
C PHE A 12 6.84 2.40 14.48
N VAL A 13 7.65 3.37 14.03
CA VAL A 13 8.91 3.07 13.31
C VAL A 13 9.90 2.34 14.20
N HIS A 14 10.10 2.78 15.44
CA HIS A 14 11.04 2.14 16.36
C HIS A 14 10.55 0.78 16.85
N GLY A 15 9.26 0.64 17.14
CA GLY A 15 8.68 -0.59 17.64
C GLY A 15 8.42 -1.67 16.58
N GLN A 16 8.10 -1.28 15.35
CA GLN A 16 7.66 -2.23 14.31
C GLN A 16 8.68 -2.44 13.19
N LEU A 17 9.63 -1.51 13.01
CA LEU A 17 10.58 -1.55 11.89
C LEU A 17 12.02 -1.82 12.36
N SER A 18 12.19 -2.67 13.38
CA SER A 18 13.51 -3.03 13.96
C SER A 18 14.48 -3.65 12.94
N LEU A 19 13.96 -4.31 11.89
CA LEU A 19 14.75 -4.87 10.79
C LEU A 19 15.40 -3.81 9.88
N ILE A 20 14.95 -2.56 9.95
CA ILE A 20 15.55 -1.46 9.20
C ILE A 20 16.69 -0.86 10.02
N HIS A 21 17.82 -0.62 9.39
CA HIS A 21 19.00 -0.02 10.05
C HIS A 21 18.64 1.31 10.75
N ALA A 22 19.14 1.53 11.96
CA ALA A 22 18.77 2.66 12.83
C ALA A 22 18.84 4.03 12.12
N ALA A 23 19.96 4.34 11.44
CA ALA A 23 20.12 5.62 10.74
C ALA A 23 19.07 5.84 9.63
N ARG A 24 18.59 4.77 8.98
CA ARG A 24 17.51 4.86 7.98
C ARG A 24 16.15 5.05 8.65
N ARG A 25 15.90 4.38 9.78
CA ARG A 25 14.67 4.59 10.55
C ARG A 25 14.53 6.06 10.98
N GLU A 26 15.61 6.64 11.50
CA GLU A 26 15.61 8.08 11.86
C GLU A 26 15.30 8.97 10.66
N LEU A 27 15.89 8.68 9.52
CA LEU A 27 15.63 9.45 8.30
C LEU A 27 14.20 9.25 7.78
N TRP A 28 13.65 8.04 7.89
CA TRP A 28 12.24 7.76 7.61
C TRP A 28 11.31 8.57 8.54
N CYS A 29 11.55 8.54 9.86
CA CYS A 29 10.78 9.33 10.81
C CYS A 29 10.81 10.83 10.48
N ALA A 30 11.99 11.34 10.16
CA ALA A 30 12.17 12.74 9.83
C ALA A 30 11.44 13.11 8.52
N ALA A 31 11.54 12.26 7.47
CA ALA A 31 10.87 12.48 6.20
C ALA A 31 9.33 12.42 6.35
N VAL A 32 8.80 11.44 7.06
CA VAL A 32 7.35 11.33 7.35
C VAL A 32 6.90 12.54 8.17
N GLY A 33 7.65 12.92 9.20
CA GLY A 33 7.35 14.12 10.00
C GLY A 33 7.31 15.41 9.17
N ALA A 34 8.22 15.55 8.20
CA ALA A 34 8.23 16.68 7.28
C ALA A 34 6.96 16.71 6.40
N VAL A 35 6.58 15.57 5.82
CA VAL A 35 5.36 15.45 4.99
C VAL A 35 4.11 15.74 5.82
N MET A 36 4.03 15.25 7.04
CA MET A 36 2.94 15.56 7.98
C MET A 36 2.88 17.04 8.35
N GLY A 37 4.02 17.75 8.30
CA GLY A 37 4.12 19.20 8.44
C GLY A 37 3.73 20.00 7.20
N GLY A 38 3.22 19.34 6.14
CA GLY A 38 2.78 19.99 4.91
C GLY A 38 3.89 20.19 3.87
N HIS A 39 5.07 19.59 4.06
CA HIS A 39 6.14 19.66 3.06
C HIS A 39 5.91 18.63 1.95
N TRP A 40 6.10 19.06 0.72
CA TRP A 40 5.91 18.21 -0.46
C TRP A 40 7.06 17.19 -0.60
N LEU A 41 6.74 16.04 -1.20
CA LEU A 41 7.71 14.97 -1.51
C LEU A 41 8.63 15.37 -2.69
N SER A 42 9.41 16.41 -2.53
CA SER A 42 10.50 16.76 -3.44
C SER A 42 11.82 16.81 -2.70
N LEU A 43 12.93 16.44 -3.36
CA LEU A 43 14.26 16.38 -2.76
C LEU A 43 14.62 17.71 -2.06
N SER A 44 14.40 18.83 -2.74
CA SER A 44 14.75 20.15 -2.21
C SER A 44 13.87 20.60 -1.04
N ARG A 45 12.57 20.28 -1.06
CA ARG A 45 11.65 20.65 0.02
C ARG A 45 11.85 19.78 1.25
N LEU A 46 12.01 18.46 1.07
CA LEU A 46 12.37 17.56 2.15
C LEU A 46 13.73 17.94 2.75
N ALA A 47 14.73 18.23 1.93
CA ALA A 47 16.04 18.65 2.40
C ALA A 47 15.96 19.89 3.28
N ARG A 48 15.20 20.90 2.87
CA ARG A 48 14.97 22.12 3.68
C ARG A 48 14.29 21.80 5.02
N ALA A 49 13.28 20.94 5.01
CA ALA A 49 12.59 20.52 6.23
C ALA A 49 13.50 19.71 7.19
N LEU A 50 14.52 19.02 6.66
CA LEU A 50 15.45 18.17 7.40
C LEU A 50 16.81 18.85 7.70
N MET A 51 16.95 20.12 7.37
CA MET A 51 18.23 20.82 7.47
C MET A 51 18.75 20.91 8.93
N GLY A 52 17.87 21.17 9.90
CA GLY A 52 18.25 21.35 11.30
C GLY A 52 19.36 22.42 11.44
N GLN A 53 20.43 22.10 12.17
CA GLN A 53 21.62 22.95 12.31
C GLN A 53 22.69 22.72 11.24
N GLY A 54 22.43 21.82 10.27
CA GLY A 54 23.37 21.49 9.21
C GLY A 54 23.23 22.37 7.97
N THR A 55 24.09 22.13 6.97
CA THR A 55 24.01 22.82 5.68
C THR A 55 22.93 22.24 4.78
N GLN A 56 22.34 23.05 3.91
CA GLN A 56 21.39 22.61 2.90
C GLN A 56 21.96 21.50 2.01
N LYS A 57 23.24 21.60 1.64
CA LYS A 57 23.94 20.59 0.84
C LYS A 57 24.01 19.22 1.56
N ALA A 58 24.27 19.21 2.86
CA ALA A 58 24.28 17.98 3.66
C ALA A 58 22.88 17.38 3.78
N ALA A 59 21.86 18.19 4.01
CA ALA A 59 20.47 17.75 4.07
C ALA A 59 20.00 17.16 2.71
N LEU A 60 20.34 17.82 1.59
CA LEU A 60 20.03 17.34 0.25
C LEU A 60 20.67 15.97 -0.01
N LYS A 61 21.96 15.80 0.30
CA LYS A 61 22.65 14.50 0.19
C LYS A 61 22.00 13.40 1.04
N ARG A 62 21.48 13.73 2.23
CA ARG A 62 20.78 12.76 3.09
C ARG A 62 19.49 12.28 2.44
N VAL A 63 18.69 13.18 1.90
CA VAL A 63 17.42 12.84 1.21
C VAL A 63 17.70 12.08 -0.08
N ASP A 64 18.69 12.50 -0.86
CA ASP A 64 19.12 11.83 -2.09
C ASP A 64 19.55 10.38 -1.81
N ARG A 65 20.35 10.15 -0.77
CA ARG A 65 20.72 8.79 -0.32
C ARG A 65 19.53 7.95 0.14
N LEU A 66 18.51 8.57 0.75
CA LEU A 66 17.28 7.86 1.11
C LEU A 66 16.54 7.38 -0.13
N MET A 67 16.32 8.30 -1.09
CA MET A 67 15.56 8.02 -2.31
C MET A 67 16.32 7.07 -3.25
N GLY A 68 17.64 7.21 -3.34
CA GLY A 68 18.51 6.33 -4.12
C GLY A 68 18.88 5.00 -3.43
N ASN A 69 18.32 4.73 -2.24
CA ASN A 69 18.61 3.48 -1.54
C ASN A 69 17.99 2.27 -2.26
N PRO A 70 18.80 1.30 -2.76
CA PRO A 70 18.27 0.13 -3.48
C PRO A 70 17.37 -0.76 -2.59
N ARG A 71 17.46 -0.64 -1.27
CA ARG A 71 16.63 -1.38 -0.31
C ARG A 71 15.31 -0.69 0.02
N ILE A 72 15.05 0.53 -0.48
CA ILE A 72 13.87 1.32 -0.10
C ILE A 72 12.55 0.56 -0.37
N GLY A 73 12.47 -0.14 -1.49
CA GLY A 73 11.30 -0.95 -1.82
C GLY A 73 11.09 -2.13 -0.87
N GLN A 74 12.16 -2.75 -0.37
CA GLN A 74 12.06 -3.81 0.64
C GLN A 74 11.66 -3.25 2.00
N GLU A 75 12.25 -2.12 2.39
CA GLU A 75 11.93 -1.42 3.64
C GLU A 75 10.47 -0.92 3.65
N ALA A 76 9.97 -0.40 2.52
CA ALA A 76 8.56 -0.04 2.36
C ALA A 76 7.64 -1.25 2.57
N ARG A 77 8.00 -2.42 2.05
CA ARG A 77 7.23 -3.66 2.28
C ARG A 77 7.21 -4.08 3.74
N VAL A 78 8.32 -3.92 4.47
CA VAL A 78 8.38 -4.16 5.93
C VAL A 78 7.42 -3.22 6.65
N ALA A 79 7.40 -1.94 6.28
CA ALA A 79 6.49 -0.95 6.85
C ALA A 79 5.02 -1.26 6.53
N CYS A 80 4.69 -1.64 5.29
CA CYS A 80 3.35 -2.05 4.88
C CYS A 80 2.87 -3.29 5.65
N ALA A 81 3.73 -4.30 5.81
CA ALA A 81 3.41 -5.50 6.58
C ALA A 81 3.16 -5.18 8.07
N ALA A 82 3.94 -4.28 8.66
CA ALA A 82 3.74 -3.83 10.04
C ALA A 82 2.44 -3.04 10.20
N LEU A 83 2.14 -2.14 9.25
CA LEU A 83 0.88 -1.39 9.20
C LEU A 83 -0.31 -2.34 9.10
N LEU A 84 -0.27 -3.32 8.20
CA LEU A 84 -1.32 -4.32 8.03
C LEU A 84 -1.60 -5.06 9.34
N ARG A 85 -0.56 -5.57 10.01
CA ARG A 85 -0.72 -6.23 11.32
C ARG A 85 -1.33 -5.33 12.39
N THR A 86 -1.00 -4.04 12.38
CA THR A 86 -1.59 -3.06 13.30
C THR A 86 -3.07 -2.85 13.03
N LEU A 87 -3.47 -2.80 11.74
CA LEU A 87 -4.87 -2.66 11.34
C LEU A 87 -5.73 -3.89 11.70
N CYS A 88 -5.13 -5.08 11.75
CA CYS A 88 -5.83 -6.32 12.08
C CYS A 88 -6.13 -6.50 13.57
N ARG A 89 -5.57 -5.68 14.48
CA ARG A 89 -5.74 -5.84 15.93
C ARG A 89 -7.16 -5.58 16.45
N GLY A 90 -8.02 -4.99 15.65
CA GLY A 90 -9.38 -4.59 16.07
C GLY A 90 -10.44 -5.68 16.02
N GLY A 91 -10.12 -6.91 15.59
CA GLY A 91 -11.08 -8.04 15.48
C GLY A 91 -12.17 -7.85 14.43
N GLN A 92 -12.21 -6.73 13.74
CA GLN A 92 -13.16 -6.45 12.67
C GLN A 92 -12.65 -7.00 11.34
N PRO A 93 -13.55 -7.38 10.41
CA PRO A 93 -13.17 -7.74 9.05
C PRO A 93 -12.30 -6.65 8.40
N LEU A 94 -11.23 -7.05 7.75
CA LEU A 94 -10.37 -6.14 7.01
C LEU A 94 -10.85 -6.03 5.57
N VAL A 95 -11.33 -4.87 5.20
CA VAL A 95 -11.73 -4.55 3.82
C VAL A 95 -10.53 -3.98 3.08
N ILE A 96 -10.19 -4.58 1.93
CA ILE A 96 -9.04 -4.19 1.10
C ILE A 96 -9.52 -3.89 -0.31
N ALA A 97 -9.40 -2.64 -0.72
CA ALA A 97 -9.60 -2.23 -2.10
C ALA A 97 -8.33 -2.52 -2.91
N VAL A 98 -8.48 -3.20 -4.05
CA VAL A 98 -7.38 -3.50 -4.99
C VAL A 98 -7.68 -2.87 -6.33
N ASP A 99 -6.73 -2.14 -6.87
CA ASP A 99 -6.89 -1.39 -8.10
C ASP A 99 -5.60 -1.34 -8.91
N TRP A 100 -5.77 -1.19 -10.24
CA TRP A 100 -4.74 -0.79 -11.18
C TRP A 100 -4.94 0.67 -11.55
N SER A 101 -3.91 1.48 -11.39
CA SER A 101 -3.95 2.90 -11.74
C SER A 101 -2.69 3.32 -12.50
N GLU A 102 -2.82 4.36 -13.32
CA GLU A 102 -1.66 5.00 -13.96
C GLU A 102 -0.82 5.74 -12.92
N VAL A 103 0.51 5.64 -13.05
CA VAL A 103 1.44 6.34 -12.15
C VAL A 103 1.57 7.81 -12.54
N ALA A 104 1.48 8.12 -13.83
CA ALA A 104 1.55 9.46 -14.38
C ALA A 104 0.77 9.55 -15.69
N PRO A 105 0.29 10.74 -16.08
CA PRO A 105 -0.31 10.94 -17.40
C PRO A 105 0.63 10.49 -18.53
N GLY A 106 0.09 9.75 -19.48
CA GLY A 106 0.87 9.19 -20.59
C GLY A 106 1.23 7.70 -20.46
N GLY A 107 0.80 7.04 -19.36
CA GLY A 107 0.55 5.60 -19.32
C GLY A 107 1.75 4.65 -19.44
N VAL A 108 3.00 5.10 -19.35
CA VAL A 108 4.18 4.21 -19.50
C VAL A 108 4.29 3.22 -18.35
N PHE A 109 3.81 3.61 -17.17
CA PHE A 109 3.82 2.78 -15.97
C PHE A 109 2.45 2.77 -15.30
N VAL A 110 2.08 1.59 -14.80
CA VAL A 110 0.89 1.35 -13.99
C VAL A 110 1.29 0.82 -12.62
N GLU A 111 0.50 1.11 -11.61
CA GLU A 111 0.66 0.51 -10.29
C GLU A 111 -0.47 -0.45 -9.97
N LEU A 112 -0.13 -1.57 -9.34
CA LEU A 112 -1.07 -2.43 -8.67
C LEU A 112 -1.00 -2.12 -7.18
N ARG A 113 -2.09 -1.61 -6.64
CA ARG A 113 -2.19 -1.12 -5.27
C ARG A 113 -3.27 -1.87 -4.49
N ALA A 114 -2.98 -2.17 -3.23
CA ALA A 114 -3.97 -2.60 -2.26
C ALA A 114 -4.02 -1.60 -1.10
N SER A 115 -5.22 -1.16 -0.76
CA SER A 115 -5.49 -0.19 0.28
C SER A 115 -6.48 -0.74 1.30
N ALA A 116 -6.10 -0.76 2.58
CA ALA A 116 -7.00 -1.11 3.67
C ALA A 116 -7.99 0.02 3.91
N MET A 117 -9.27 -0.30 3.89
CA MET A 117 -10.36 0.64 4.14
C MET A 117 -10.70 0.64 5.63
N ARG A 118 -10.92 1.81 6.19
CA ARG A 118 -11.34 2.00 7.58
C ARG A 118 -12.55 2.91 7.64
N SER A 119 -13.54 2.52 8.45
CA SER A 119 -14.70 3.38 8.72
C SER A 119 -14.26 4.73 9.29
N GLY A 120 -14.90 5.81 8.85
CA GLY A 120 -14.59 7.17 9.30
C GLY A 120 -13.31 7.79 8.70
N MET A 121 -12.54 7.05 7.89
CA MET A 121 -11.38 7.58 7.16
C MET A 121 -11.77 7.77 5.69
N GLY A 122 -11.75 8.98 5.19
CA GLY A 122 -12.13 9.30 3.80
C GLY A 122 -11.17 8.72 2.73
N ARG A 123 -10.10 8.02 3.13
CA ARG A 123 -9.11 7.40 2.23
C ARG A 123 -8.65 6.06 2.77
N GLY A 124 -8.39 5.11 1.85
CA GLY A 124 -7.73 3.86 2.19
C GLY A 124 -6.25 4.06 2.53
N LEU A 125 -5.74 3.23 3.43
CA LEU A 125 -4.32 3.19 3.78
C LEU A 125 -3.61 2.18 2.88
N THR A 126 -2.66 2.63 2.08
CA THR A 126 -1.89 1.74 1.19
C THR A 126 -1.10 0.73 2.01
N ILE A 127 -1.37 -0.56 1.78
CA ILE A 127 -0.71 -1.70 2.44
C ILE A 127 0.13 -2.53 1.47
N TYR A 128 -0.04 -2.32 0.16
CA TYR A 128 0.78 -2.90 -0.90
C TYR A 128 0.76 -1.97 -2.10
N GLN A 129 1.92 -1.81 -2.73
CA GLN A 129 2.08 -1.04 -3.96
C GLN A 129 3.24 -1.62 -4.77
N GLN A 130 3.02 -1.82 -6.05
CA GLN A 130 4.06 -2.27 -6.97
C GLN A 130 3.82 -1.64 -8.34
N VAL A 131 4.85 -1.01 -8.88
CA VAL A 131 4.84 -0.41 -10.22
C VAL A 131 5.28 -1.43 -11.26
N TYR A 132 4.63 -1.40 -12.41
CA TYR A 132 4.87 -2.24 -13.57
C TYR A 132 4.85 -1.41 -14.85
N PRO A 133 5.49 -1.87 -15.93
CA PRO A 133 5.23 -1.33 -17.28
C PRO A 133 3.74 -1.47 -17.63
N GLU A 134 3.20 -0.55 -18.42
CA GLU A 134 1.78 -0.58 -18.86
C GLU A 134 1.38 -1.93 -19.50
N SER A 135 2.28 -2.56 -20.24
CA SER A 135 2.08 -3.90 -20.83
C SER A 135 1.76 -5.01 -19.81
N LYS A 136 1.89 -4.72 -18.50
CA LYS A 136 1.51 -5.63 -17.42
C LYS A 136 0.17 -5.27 -16.76
N LEU A 137 -0.56 -4.28 -17.30
CA LEU A 137 -1.91 -3.97 -16.81
C LEU A 137 -2.79 -5.24 -16.83
N GLY A 138 -3.47 -5.53 -15.73
CA GLY A 138 -4.30 -6.73 -15.61
C GLY A 138 -3.54 -8.06 -15.54
N ASN A 139 -2.20 -8.06 -15.42
CA ASN A 139 -1.39 -9.27 -15.46
C ASN A 139 -1.69 -10.20 -14.28
N ALA A 140 -2.16 -11.43 -14.58
CA ALA A 140 -2.55 -12.42 -13.57
C ALA A 140 -1.40 -12.86 -12.65
N ARG A 141 -0.15 -12.84 -13.13
CA ARG A 141 1.03 -13.17 -12.29
C ARG A 141 1.31 -12.08 -11.27
N ALA A 142 1.17 -10.81 -11.67
CA ALA A 142 1.30 -9.65 -10.76
C ALA A 142 0.20 -9.67 -9.70
N GLN A 143 -1.05 -9.89 -10.11
CA GLN A 143 -2.20 -10.01 -9.21
C GLN A 143 -1.99 -11.16 -8.20
N ARG A 144 -1.54 -12.32 -8.65
CA ARG A 144 -1.25 -13.47 -7.79
C ARG A 144 -0.11 -13.19 -6.81
N ALA A 145 0.92 -12.44 -7.24
CA ALA A 145 2.02 -12.04 -6.36
C ALA A 145 1.55 -11.10 -5.24
N LEU A 146 0.64 -10.16 -5.54
CA LEU A 146 -0.02 -9.31 -4.56
C LEU A 146 -0.77 -10.15 -3.52
N LEU A 147 -1.67 -11.03 -3.95
CA LEU A 147 -2.47 -11.87 -3.03
C LEU A 147 -1.58 -12.74 -2.13
N LYS A 148 -0.56 -13.40 -2.70
CA LYS A 148 0.42 -14.19 -1.93
C LYS A 148 1.16 -13.35 -0.89
N THR A 149 1.49 -12.09 -1.24
CA THR A 149 2.20 -11.19 -0.33
C THR A 149 1.29 -10.76 0.82
N LEU A 150 0.07 -10.34 0.53
CA LEU A 150 -0.92 -9.97 1.55
C LEU A 150 -1.23 -11.14 2.48
N HIS A 151 -1.44 -12.34 1.92
CA HIS A 151 -1.72 -13.55 2.70
C HIS A 151 -0.58 -13.88 3.68
N ARG A 152 0.68 -13.77 3.23
CA ARG A 152 1.87 -13.98 4.09
C ARG A 152 1.95 -12.98 5.25
N TRP A 153 1.49 -11.75 5.03
CA TRP A 153 1.54 -10.69 6.04
C TRP A 153 0.34 -10.72 6.98
N MET A 154 -0.75 -11.37 6.57
CA MET A 154 -2.01 -11.42 7.31
C MET A 154 -1.86 -12.29 8.56
N PRO A 155 -2.25 -11.80 9.74
CA PRO A 155 -2.39 -12.66 10.91
C PRO A 155 -3.44 -13.75 10.69
N ALA A 156 -3.26 -14.89 11.35
CA ALA A 156 -4.24 -15.97 11.31
C ALA A 156 -5.61 -15.52 11.88
N GLY A 157 -6.69 -16.04 11.33
CA GLY A 157 -8.06 -15.79 11.79
C GLY A 157 -8.67 -14.44 11.39
N VAL A 158 -7.93 -13.60 10.66
CA VAL A 158 -8.49 -12.33 10.18
C VAL A 158 -9.42 -12.58 9.00
N GLN A 159 -10.67 -12.14 9.13
CA GLN A 159 -11.61 -12.11 8.00
C GLN A 159 -11.21 -11.00 7.03
N VAL A 160 -11.07 -11.34 5.75
CA VAL A 160 -10.67 -10.39 4.70
C VAL A 160 -11.74 -10.31 3.64
N ILE A 161 -12.06 -9.09 3.23
CA ILE A 161 -12.97 -8.79 2.12
C ILE A 161 -12.19 -7.99 1.09
N ILE A 162 -11.99 -8.56 -0.09
CA ILE A 162 -11.35 -7.86 -1.22
C ILE A 162 -12.41 -7.13 -2.04
N ILE A 163 -12.19 -5.85 -2.30
CA ILE A 163 -13.04 -5.04 -3.20
C ILE A 163 -12.24 -4.70 -4.45
N THR A 164 -12.83 -4.93 -5.62
CA THR A 164 -12.19 -4.61 -6.91
C THR A 164 -13.17 -3.99 -7.88
N ASP A 165 -12.61 -3.27 -8.85
CA ASP A 165 -13.36 -2.75 -10.00
C ASP A 165 -13.62 -3.86 -11.04
N ALA A 166 -14.25 -3.48 -12.16
CA ALA A 166 -14.59 -4.37 -13.25
C ALA A 166 -13.39 -4.80 -14.14
N GLY A 167 -12.18 -4.37 -13.84
CA GLY A 167 -10.94 -4.80 -14.50
C GLY A 167 -10.46 -6.18 -14.07
N PHE A 168 -10.94 -6.66 -12.94
CA PHE A 168 -10.60 -7.98 -12.42
C PHE A 168 -11.56 -9.05 -12.94
N ARG A 169 -11.04 -10.26 -13.20
CA ARG A 169 -11.78 -11.33 -13.85
C ARG A 169 -11.84 -12.59 -13.00
N ARG A 170 -12.66 -13.59 -13.40
CA ARG A 170 -12.87 -14.85 -12.69
C ARG A 170 -11.61 -15.49 -12.10
N PRO A 171 -10.46 -15.60 -12.81
CA PRO A 171 -9.26 -16.20 -12.21
C PRO A 171 -8.74 -15.48 -10.97
N TRP A 172 -8.96 -14.17 -10.85
CA TRP A 172 -8.65 -13.39 -9.66
C TRP A 172 -9.55 -13.81 -8.48
N PHE A 173 -10.85 -13.82 -8.68
CA PHE A 173 -11.82 -14.15 -7.64
C PHE A 173 -11.61 -15.59 -7.13
N THR A 174 -11.37 -16.56 -8.01
CA THR A 174 -11.01 -17.92 -7.63
C THR A 174 -9.74 -17.98 -6.75
N GLN A 175 -8.76 -17.11 -7.01
CA GLN A 175 -7.57 -17.06 -6.14
C GLN A 175 -7.89 -16.46 -4.76
N VAL A 176 -8.75 -15.44 -4.67
CA VAL A 176 -9.21 -14.85 -3.41
C VAL A 176 -9.94 -15.91 -2.57
N GLU A 177 -10.86 -16.67 -3.17
CA GLU A 177 -11.61 -17.75 -2.52
C GLU A 177 -10.69 -18.88 -2.00
N ARG A 178 -9.66 -19.25 -2.76
CA ARG A 178 -8.67 -20.26 -2.32
C ARG A 178 -7.86 -19.82 -1.10
N LEU A 179 -7.79 -18.53 -0.81
CA LEU A 179 -7.19 -18.00 0.42
C LEU A 179 -8.17 -17.96 1.60
N GLY A 180 -9.42 -18.41 1.41
CA GLY A 180 -10.48 -18.31 2.41
C GLY A 180 -11.00 -16.88 2.60
N TRP A 181 -10.81 -16.00 1.62
CA TRP A 181 -11.23 -14.63 1.67
C TRP A 181 -12.51 -14.39 0.88
N SER A 182 -13.31 -13.42 1.32
CA SER A 182 -14.50 -12.96 0.60
C SER A 182 -14.12 -11.84 -0.39
N TRP A 183 -14.98 -11.60 -1.38
CA TRP A 183 -14.76 -10.53 -2.35
C TRP A 183 -16.06 -9.84 -2.76
N ILE A 184 -15.91 -8.60 -3.20
CA ILE A 184 -16.94 -7.78 -3.86
C ILE A 184 -16.29 -7.25 -5.14
N GLY A 185 -16.88 -7.58 -6.29
CA GLY A 185 -16.40 -7.13 -7.60
C GLY A 185 -17.46 -6.31 -8.33
N ARG A 186 -17.06 -5.22 -8.95
CA ARG A 186 -17.94 -4.50 -9.87
C ARG A 186 -18.10 -5.30 -11.16
N ILE A 187 -19.32 -5.46 -11.61
CA ILE A 187 -19.66 -6.11 -12.87
C ILE A 187 -19.90 -5.03 -13.93
N ARG A 188 -19.42 -5.24 -15.15
CA ARG A 188 -19.73 -4.38 -16.30
C ARG A 188 -20.98 -4.90 -17.00
N ALA A 189 -21.73 -4.00 -17.63
CA ALA A 189 -22.83 -4.39 -18.54
C ALA A 189 -22.34 -5.39 -19.59
N GLY A 190 -23.18 -6.37 -19.92
CA GLY A 190 -22.84 -7.44 -20.87
C GLY A 190 -22.13 -8.67 -20.27
N VAL A 191 -21.88 -8.68 -18.95
CA VAL A 191 -21.40 -9.87 -18.26
C VAL A 191 -22.61 -10.69 -17.78
N CYS A 192 -22.62 -11.97 -18.12
CA CYS A 192 -23.65 -12.89 -17.60
C CYS A 192 -23.30 -13.34 -16.18
N VAL A 193 -24.26 -13.31 -15.30
CA VAL A 193 -24.16 -13.75 -13.91
C VAL A 193 -25.15 -14.88 -13.65
N SER A 194 -24.80 -15.80 -12.78
CA SER A 194 -25.70 -16.85 -12.31
C SER A 194 -25.51 -17.09 -10.82
N ARG A 195 -26.59 -17.24 -10.08
CA ARG A 195 -26.55 -17.62 -8.65
C ARG A 195 -26.24 -19.10 -8.45
N GLU A 196 -26.76 -19.94 -9.33
CA GLU A 196 -26.74 -21.40 -9.18
C GLU A 196 -25.96 -22.11 -10.30
N GLY A 197 -25.37 -21.38 -11.23
CA GLY A 197 -24.65 -21.94 -12.38
C GLY A 197 -25.54 -22.53 -13.48
N THR A 198 -26.88 -22.48 -13.33
CA THR A 198 -27.87 -23.06 -14.25
C THR A 198 -28.57 -22.00 -15.09
N HIS A 199 -28.93 -20.85 -14.50
CA HIS A 199 -29.52 -19.72 -15.18
C HIS A 199 -28.55 -18.54 -15.23
N TRP A 200 -28.32 -18.02 -16.45
CA TRP A 200 -27.39 -16.92 -16.72
C TRP A 200 -28.18 -15.69 -17.16
N GLU A 201 -28.07 -14.62 -16.41
CA GLU A 201 -28.69 -13.32 -16.70
C GLU A 201 -27.60 -12.29 -17.02
N GLN A 202 -27.93 -11.35 -17.92
CA GLN A 202 -27.06 -10.24 -18.24
C GLN A 202 -27.14 -9.19 -17.11
N ALA A 203 -26.00 -8.77 -16.58
CA ALA A 203 -25.93 -7.78 -15.52
C ALA A 203 -26.15 -6.36 -16.03
#